data_fa278388dcb447ceccb044b19d9775e8
#
_entry.id   fa278388dcb447ceccb044b19d9775e8
#
_cell.length_a   1.000
_cell.length_b   1.000
_cell.length_c   1.000
_cell.angle_alpha   90.00
_cell.angle_beta   90.00
_cell.angle_gamma   90.00
#
_symmetry.space_group_name_H-M   'P 1'
#
loop_
_entity.id
_entity.type
_entity.pdbx_description
1 polymer ?
#
loop_
_entity_poly.entity_id
_entity_poly.type
_entity_poly.pdbx_seq_one_letter_code
_entity_poly.pdbx_strand_id
1 'polypeptide(L)'
;MNDSSKPLTQRRHLLTVGAAVAAALAGAGAAYWQSKQEQAETPRMPITGDLDELWQMQFDKPDGGKLAMQSLKGKPLLINFWATWCPPCVEELPLLERFYNQNKAKSMQIVGLAADKPEAVRTFLKKLPLTFPIGITDLSGIALSKSWGNLAGGLPFSVMLAADGHVMQRKMGKLSEDDLNIWQNAV
;
A
#
# COMPACT_ATOMS: atom_id res chain seq x y z
N MET A 1 -65.88 40.39 13.13
CA MET A 1 -65.16 40.27 14.43
C MET A 1 -64.12 39.17 14.18
N ASN A 2 -62.87 39.60 14.10
CA ASN A 2 -61.76 38.76 13.62
C ASN A 2 -60.89 38.46 14.84
N ASP A 3 -60.86 37.17 15.27
CA ASP A 3 -60.01 36.76 16.37
C ASP A 3 -58.68 36.22 15.77
N SER A 4 -57.65 37.04 15.91
CA SER A 4 -56.30 36.72 15.49
C SER A 4 -55.35 36.75 16.69
N SER A 5 -55.53 35.85 17.62
CA SER A 5 -54.60 35.67 18.75
C SER A 5 -54.01 34.28 18.78
N LYS A 6 -53.04 33.99 17.87
CA LYS A 6 -52.17 32.86 18.08
C LYS A 6 -51.05 33.24 19.07
N PRO A 7 -50.87 32.52 20.18
CA PRO A 7 -49.92 32.91 21.22
C PRO A 7 -48.48 32.87 20.75
N LEU A 8 -47.73 33.92 21.02
CA LEU A 8 -46.32 34.12 20.74
C LEU A 8 -45.38 33.01 21.26
N THR A 9 -45.88 32.23 22.22
CA THR A 9 -45.17 31.07 22.77
C THR A 9 -44.96 29.93 21.76
N GLN A 10 -45.93 29.69 20.86
CA GLN A 10 -45.84 28.62 19.87
C GLN A 10 -44.80 28.89 18.79
N ARG A 11 -44.57 30.15 18.43
CA ARG A 11 -43.51 30.56 17.48
C ARG A 11 -42.09 30.40 18.06
N ARG A 12 -41.94 30.66 19.37
CA ARG A 12 -40.62 30.52 20.05
C ARG A 12 -40.22 29.04 20.16
N HIS A 13 -41.17 28.14 20.42
CA HIS A 13 -40.90 26.69 20.47
C HIS A 13 -40.52 26.11 19.08
N LEU A 14 -41.15 26.55 18.00
CA LEU A 14 -40.82 26.15 16.65
C LEU A 14 -39.40 26.61 16.23
N LEU A 15 -38.99 27.80 16.61
CA LEU A 15 -37.67 28.32 16.32
C LEU A 15 -36.56 27.62 17.14
N THR A 16 -36.83 27.28 18.40
CA THR A 16 -35.85 26.56 19.24
C THR A 16 -35.69 25.09 18.82
N VAL A 17 -36.79 24.43 18.43
CA VAL A 17 -36.71 23.05 17.89
C VAL A 17 -35.97 23.02 16.54
N GLY A 18 -36.23 23.99 15.65
CA GLY A 18 -35.55 24.09 14.37
C GLY A 18 -34.04 24.32 14.52
N ALA A 19 -33.62 25.16 15.45
CA ALA A 19 -32.21 25.42 15.74
C ALA A 19 -31.50 24.18 16.33
N ALA A 20 -32.19 23.42 17.20
CA ALA A 20 -31.62 22.20 17.79
C ALA A 20 -31.42 21.09 16.75
N VAL A 21 -32.37 20.93 15.82
CA VAL A 21 -32.25 19.95 14.73
C VAL A 21 -31.13 20.32 13.75
N ALA A 22 -31.00 21.59 13.40
CA ALA A 22 -29.92 22.06 12.53
C ALA A 22 -28.54 21.87 13.17
N ALA A 23 -28.40 22.12 14.47
CA ALA A 23 -27.14 21.88 15.19
C ALA A 23 -26.79 20.38 15.28
N ALA A 24 -27.78 19.51 15.47
CA ALA A 24 -27.59 18.06 15.50
C ALA A 24 -27.13 17.51 14.12
N LEU A 25 -27.72 17.99 13.03
CA LEU A 25 -27.35 17.60 11.68
C LEU A 25 -25.95 18.13 11.31
N ALA A 26 -25.59 19.35 11.69
CA ALA A 26 -24.26 19.91 11.49
C ALA A 26 -23.20 19.14 12.32
N GLY A 27 -23.51 18.79 13.57
CA GLY A 27 -22.65 17.96 14.42
C GLY A 27 -22.45 16.53 13.87
N ALA A 28 -23.51 15.89 13.41
CA ALA A 28 -23.44 14.57 12.78
C ALA A 28 -22.66 14.60 11.46
N GLY A 29 -22.82 15.64 10.65
CA GLY A 29 -22.08 15.85 9.43
C GLY A 29 -20.58 16.03 9.70
N ALA A 30 -20.23 16.88 10.68
CA ALA A 30 -18.84 17.10 11.08
C ALA A 30 -18.20 15.81 11.63
N ALA A 31 -18.90 15.09 12.51
CA ALA A 31 -18.42 13.82 13.04
C ALA A 31 -18.23 12.76 11.94
N TYR A 32 -19.13 12.68 10.97
CA TYR A 32 -19.01 11.80 9.82
C TYR A 32 -17.79 12.18 8.94
N TRP A 33 -17.56 13.47 8.71
CA TRP A 33 -16.38 13.94 7.97
C TRP A 33 -15.09 13.69 8.75
N GLN A 34 -15.07 13.91 10.06
CA GLN A 34 -13.91 13.58 10.91
C GLN A 34 -13.62 12.08 10.92
N SER A 35 -14.65 11.22 11.06
CA SER A 35 -14.44 9.78 11.01
C SER A 35 -13.92 9.28 9.67
N LYS A 36 -14.28 9.94 8.55
CA LYS A 36 -13.68 9.65 7.24
C LYS A 36 -12.24 10.12 7.12
N GLN A 37 -11.86 11.22 7.76
CA GLN A 37 -10.48 11.69 7.78
C GLN A 37 -9.59 10.81 8.68
N GLU A 38 -10.09 10.38 9.83
CA GLU A 38 -9.38 9.44 10.72
C GLU A 38 -9.16 8.06 10.09
N GLN A 39 -10.05 7.61 9.19
CA GLN A 39 -9.88 6.36 8.43
C GLN A 39 -8.88 6.48 7.27
N ALA A 40 -8.49 7.68 6.87
CA ALA A 40 -7.50 7.91 5.82
C ALA A 40 -6.05 7.95 6.34
N GLU A 41 -5.84 8.13 7.62
CA GLU A 41 -4.53 7.97 8.24
C GLU A 41 -4.34 6.52 8.69
N THR A 42 -3.90 5.65 7.78
CA THR A 42 -3.26 4.40 8.20
C THR A 42 -2.14 4.76 9.18
N PRO A 43 -2.10 4.14 10.38
CA PRO A 43 -1.03 4.40 11.33
C PRO A 43 0.29 4.24 10.60
N ARG A 44 1.07 5.32 10.46
CA ARG A 44 2.45 5.25 9.96
C ARG A 44 3.23 4.43 10.98
N MET A 45 3.26 3.11 10.77
CA MET A 45 4.14 2.27 11.56
C MET A 45 5.56 2.75 11.31
N PRO A 46 6.31 3.07 12.37
CA PRO A 46 7.69 3.50 12.20
C PRO A 46 8.44 2.40 11.44
N ILE A 47 9.09 2.78 10.35
CA ILE A 47 10.07 1.92 9.71
C ILE A 47 11.27 1.95 10.64
N THR A 48 11.65 0.80 11.16
CA THR A 48 12.90 0.65 11.92
C THR A 48 14.10 0.46 10.98
N GLY A 49 13.83 0.17 9.69
CA GLY A 49 14.85 0.06 8.65
C GLY A 49 15.14 1.44 8.02
N ASP A 50 16.42 1.78 7.93
CA ASP A 50 16.87 2.97 7.23
C ASP A 50 16.65 2.78 5.72
N LEU A 51 15.85 3.64 5.10
CA LEU A 51 15.62 3.62 3.65
C LEU A 51 16.89 4.00 2.88
N ASP A 52 17.79 4.77 3.47
CA ASP A 52 19.08 5.06 2.84
C ASP A 52 19.94 3.80 2.77
N GLU A 53 19.83 2.88 3.75
CA GLU A 53 20.46 1.57 3.70
C GLU A 53 19.92 0.72 2.53
N LEU A 54 18.60 0.76 2.26
CA LEU A 54 18.02 0.04 1.13
C LEU A 54 18.71 0.37 -0.19
N TRP A 55 18.92 1.67 -0.47
CA TRP A 55 19.51 2.09 -1.75
C TRP A 55 20.94 1.64 -1.93
N GLN A 56 21.64 1.28 -0.86
CA GLN A 56 22.99 0.71 -0.89
C GLN A 56 22.99 -0.81 -1.08
N MET A 57 21.84 -1.48 -0.90
CA MET A 57 21.75 -2.94 -1.05
C MET A 57 21.90 -3.38 -2.48
N GLN A 58 22.47 -4.57 -2.63
CA GLN A 58 22.59 -5.28 -3.88
C GLN A 58 22.19 -6.73 -3.68
N PHE A 59 21.38 -7.26 -4.59
CA PHE A 59 20.90 -8.62 -4.57
C PHE A 59 21.41 -9.38 -5.80
N ASP A 60 21.63 -10.69 -5.65
CA ASP A 60 21.91 -11.53 -6.80
C ASP A 60 20.69 -11.66 -7.69
N LYS A 61 20.89 -11.56 -9.01
CA LYS A 61 19.82 -11.79 -10.00
C LYS A 61 19.75 -13.28 -10.36
N PRO A 62 18.55 -13.79 -10.69
CA PRO A 62 18.40 -15.17 -11.13
C PRO A 62 19.20 -15.54 -12.37
N ASP A 63 19.37 -14.59 -13.29
CA ASP A 63 20.11 -14.71 -14.56
C ASP A 63 21.62 -14.40 -14.43
N GLY A 64 22.07 -14.05 -13.24
CA GLY A 64 23.44 -13.65 -12.94
C GLY A 64 23.62 -12.14 -12.82
N GLY A 65 24.73 -11.75 -12.20
CA GLY A 65 25.01 -10.36 -11.89
C GLY A 65 24.26 -9.85 -10.67
N LYS A 66 24.29 -8.53 -10.46
CA LYS A 66 23.70 -7.86 -9.29
C LYS A 66 22.56 -6.92 -9.70
N LEU A 67 21.53 -6.90 -8.88
CA LEU A 67 20.48 -5.89 -8.86
C LEU A 67 20.87 -4.85 -7.81
N ALA A 68 21.33 -3.70 -8.21
CA ALA A 68 21.62 -2.58 -7.32
C ALA A 68 20.32 -1.80 -7.07
N MET A 69 19.85 -1.71 -5.83
CA MET A 69 18.64 -0.96 -5.49
C MET A 69 18.76 0.53 -5.83
N GLN A 70 19.98 1.08 -5.80
CA GLN A 70 20.27 2.45 -6.25
C GLN A 70 19.77 2.74 -7.68
N SER A 71 19.75 1.74 -8.58
CA SER A 71 19.26 1.91 -9.96
C SER A 71 17.75 2.13 -10.06
N LEU A 72 17.02 1.84 -8.99
CA LEU A 72 15.56 1.99 -8.89
C LEU A 72 15.15 3.28 -8.14
N LYS A 73 16.11 4.03 -7.60
CA LYS A 73 15.86 5.29 -6.86
C LYS A 73 15.33 6.38 -7.79
N GLY A 74 14.49 7.28 -7.23
CA GLY A 74 13.98 8.46 -7.95
C GLY A 74 12.71 8.23 -8.74
N LYS A 75 12.11 7.04 -8.62
CA LYS A 75 10.82 6.71 -9.21
C LYS A 75 9.97 5.94 -8.20
N PRO A 76 8.63 6.02 -8.29
CA PRO A 76 7.76 5.19 -7.45
C PRO A 76 8.11 3.71 -7.63
N LEU A 77 8.25 2.98 -6.51
CA LEU A 77 8.73 1.61 -6.50
C LEU A 77 7.84 0.70 -5.63
N LEU A 78 7.25 -0.30 -6.25
CA LEU A 78 6.62 -1.42 -5.56
C LEU A 78 7.66 -2.50 -5.28
N ILE A 79 7.91 -2.81 -4.01
CA ILE A 79 8.75 -3.90 -3.56
C ILE A 79 7.85 -5.02 -3.08
N ASN A 80 7.98 -6.21 -3.66
CA ASN A 80 7.21 -7.39 -3.29
C ASN A 80 8.14 -8.48 -2.77
N PHE A 81 7.97 -8.88 -1.50
CA PHE A 81 8.66 -10.01 -0.89
C PHE A 81 7.85 -11.28 -1.12
N TRP A 82 8.48 -12.27 -1.72
CA TRP A 82 7.82 -13.50 -2.14
C TRP A 82 8.73 -14.72 -2.02
N ALA A 83 8.17 -15.92 -2.22
CA ALA A 83 8.95 -17.16 -2.30
C ALA A 83 8.25 -18.19 -3.19
N THR A 84 9.01 -19.14 -3.75
CA THR A 84 8.47 -20.20 -4.62
C THR A 84 7.60 -21.20 -3.86
N TRP A 85 7.85 -21.37 -2.58
CA TRP A 85 7.11 -22.26 -1.67
C TRP A 85 5.87 -21.60 -1.03
N CYS A 86 5.58 -20.35 -1.38
CA CYS A 86 4.46 -19.55 -0.84
C CYS A 86 3.30 -19.54 -1.86
N PRO A 87 2.24 -20.34 -1.69
CA PRO A 87 1.16 -20.41 -2.67
C PRO A 87 0.50 -19.05 -2.99
N PRO A 88 0.11 -18.21 -2.01
CA PRO A 88 -0.48 -16.91 -2.33
C PRO A 88 0.49 -15.95 -3.03
N CYS A 89 1.83 -16.11 -2.82
CA CYS A 89 2.81 -15.34 -3.57
C CYS A 89 2.76 -15.71 -5.05
N VAL A 90 2.81 -17.02 -5.33
CA VAL A 90 2.79 -17.55 -6.70
C VAL A 90 1.52 -17.14 -7.45
N GLU A 91 0.38 -17.09 -6.75
CA GLU A 91 -0.89 -16.67 -7.33
C GLU A 91 -0.93 -15.19 -7.72
N GLU A 92 -0.22 -14.31 -7.02
CA GLU A 92 -0.23 -12.88 -7.33
C GLU A 92 0.79 -12.47 -8.41
N LEU A 93 1.88 -13.24 -8.61
CA LEU A 93 2.94 -12.88 -9.55
C LEU A 93 2.44 -12.58 -10.98
N PRO A 94 1.48 -13.33 -11.57
CA PRO A 94 0.92 -12.99 -12.87
C PRO A 94 0.19 -11.64 -12.90
N LEU A 95 -0.42 -11.23 -11.80
CA LEU A 95 -1.05 -9.91 -11.67
C LEU A 95 0.02 -8.82 -11.66
N LEU A 96 1.09 -9.00 -10.86
CA LEU A 96 2.21 -8.05 -10.78
C LEU A 96 2.91 -7.93 -12.14
N GLU A 97 3.09 -9.03 -12.87
CA GLU A 97 3.69 -9.03 -14.20
C GLU A 97 2.85 -8.23 -15.21
N ARG A 98 1.53 -8.44 -15.23
CA ARG A 98 0.63 -7.64 -16.09
C ARG A 98 0.69 -6.16 -15.72
N PHE A 99 0.61 -5.86 -14.44
CA PHE A 99 0.65 -4.49 -13.93
C PHE A 99 1.97 -3.79 -14.28
N TYR A 100 3.11 -4.47 -14.11
CA TYR A 100 4.41 -3.95 -14.51
C TYR A 100 4.46 -3.62 -16.00
N ASN A 101 4.03 -4.55 -16.86
CA ASN A 101 4.06 -4.34 -18.31
C ASN A 101 3.16 -3.19 -18.78
N GLN A 102 2.05 -2.95 -18.10
CA GLN A 102 1.13 -1.84 -18.38
C GLN A 102 1.68 -0.49 -17.90
N ASN A 103 2.54 -0.47 -16.87
CA ASN A 103 2.93 0.75 -16.17
C ASN A 103 4.42 1.10 -16.27
N LYS A 104 5.28 0.22 -16.79
CA LYS A 104 6.71 0.50 -16.94
C LYS A 104 7.02 1.76 -17.77
N ALA A 105 6.17 2.09 -18.74
CA ALA A 105 6.29 3.33 -19.51
C ALA A 105 5.83 4.58 -18.72
N LYS A 106 5.04 4.40 -17.65
CA LYS A 106 4.54 5.48 -16.79
C LYS A 106 5.44 5.77 -15.59
N SER A 107 6.67 5.28 -15.62
CA SER A 107 7.71 5.47 -14.58
C SER A 107 7.49 4.71 -13.27
N MET A 108 6.43 3.94 -13.09
CA MET A 108 6.27 3.07 -11.91
C MET A 108 7.09 1.80 -12.08
N GLN A 109 7.86 1.46 -11.06
CA GLN A 109 8.74 0.29 -11.05
C GLN A 109 8.20 -0.79 -10.12
N ILE A 110 8.54 -2.05 -10.40
CA ILE A 110 8.35 -3.18 -9.50
C ILE A 110 9.69 -3.88 -9.33
N VAL A 111 9.95 -4.38 -8.13
CA VAL A 111 11.02 -5.31 -7.83
C VAL A 111 10.49 -6.46 -6.97
N GLY A 112 10.77 -7.69 -7.35
CA GLY A 112 10.49 -8.86 -6.55
C GLY A 112 11.72 -9.27 -5.74
N LEU A 113 11.63 -9.30 -4.43
CA LEU A 113 12.68 -9.79 -3.53
C LEU A 113 12.33 -11.22 -3.09
N ALA A 114 13.03 -12.19 -3.66
CA ALA A 114 12.75 -13.61 -3.44
C ALA A 114 13.44 -14.10 -2.17
N ALA A 115 12.65 -14.38 -1.13
CA ALA A 115 13.11 -15.01 0.11
C ALA A 115 13.22 -16.54 -0.05
N ASP A 116 14.11 -16.97 -0.97
CA ASP A 116 14.25 -18.37 -1.36
C ASP A 116 15.65 -18.64 -1.92
N LYS A 117 15.98 -19.95 -2.06
CA LYS A 117 17.25 -20.38 -2.62
C LYS A 117 17.38 -20.02 -4.10
N PRO A 118 18.56 -19.63 -4.59
CA PRO A 118 18.78 -19.24 -5.98
C PRO A 118 18.31 -20.28 -7.00
N GLU A 119 18.55 -21.59 -6.73
CA GLU A 119 18.18 -22.69 -7.62
C GLU A 119 16.66 -22.85 -7.73
N ALA A 120 15.93 -22.68 -6.60
CA ALA A 120 14.48 -22.74 -6.57
C ALA A 120 13.88 -21.60 -7.39
N VAL A 121 14.38 -20.36 -7.19
CA VAL A 121 13.94 -19.19 -7.96
C VAL A 121 14.19 -19.36 -9.45
N ARG A 122 15.41 -19.78 -9.84
CA ARG A 122 15.75 -20.05 -11.25
C ARG A 122 14.85 -21.11 -11.89
N THR A 123 14.57 -22.18 -11.17
CA THR A 123 13.70 -23.27 -11.65
C THR A 123 12.26 -22.80 -11.78
N PHE A 124 11.80 -22.00 -10.84
CA PHE A 124 10.46 -21.42 -10.86
C PHE A 124 10.27 -20.46 -12.05
N LEU A 125 11.22 -19.53 -12.28
CA LEU A 125 11.15 -18.54 -13.34
C LEU A 125 11.20 -19.15 -14.75
N LYS A 126 11.72 -20.38 -14.93
CA LYS A 126 11.58 -21.12 -16.20
C LYS A 126 10.14 -21.50 -16.51
N LYS A 127 9.31 -21.72 -15.48
CA LYS A 127 7.89 -22.10 -15.62
C LYS A 127 6.97 -20.89 -15.66
N LEU A 128 7.31 -19.85 -14.91
CA LEU A 128 6.59 -18.58 -14.84
C LEU A 128 7.59 -17.43 -15.07
N PRO A 129 7.87 -17.06 -16.33
CA PRO A 129 8.75 -15.92 -16.62
C PRO A 129 8.17 -14.61 -16.11
N LEU A 130 9.02 -13.82 -15.44
CA LEU A 130 8.71 -12.47 -14.98
C LEU A 130 9.68 -11.51 -15.63
N THR A 131 9.20 -10.34 -16.07
CA THR A 131 10.00 -9.32 -16.75
C THR A 131 10.41 -8.15 -15.84
N PHE A 132 9.74 -8.00 -14.68
CA PHE A 132 10.22 -7.06 -13.68
C PHE A 132 11.47 -7.59 -12.95
N PRO A 133 12.34 -6.69 -12.46
CA PRO A 133 13.57 -7.08 -11.76
C PRO A 133 13.32 -8.00 -10.56
N ILE A 134 14.13 -9.06 -10.46
CA ILE A 134 14.12 -10.01 -9.33
C ILE A 134 15.47 -9.98 -8.63
N GLY A 135 15.45 -9.75 -7.32
CA GLY A 135 16.59 -9.91 -6.42
C GLY A 135 16.40 -11.14 -5.53
N ILE A 136 17.46 -11.93 -5.37
CA ILE A 136 17.46 -13.11 -4.48
C ILE A 136 18.00 -12.65 -3.14
N THR A 137 17.25 -12.90 -2.07
CA THR A 137 17.61 -12.47 -0.71
C THR A 137 17.88 -13.67 0.21
N ASP A 138 17.73 -14.91 -0.29
CA ASP A 138 17.64 -16.10 0.54
C ASP A 138 16.61 -15.90 1.68
N LEU A 139 16.68 -16.68 2.74
CA LEU A 139 15.76 -16.53 3.88
C LEU A 139 15.96 -15.20 4.66
N SER A 140 17.09 -14.51 4.46
CA SER A 140 17.31 -13.20 5.07
C SER A 140 16.31 -12.13 4.59
N GLY A 141 15.69 -12.34 3.41
CA GLY A 141 14.60 -11.49 2.92
C GLY A 141 13.41 -11.39 3.87
N ILE A 142 13.15 -12.43 4.67
CA ILE A 142 12.10 -12.38 5.69
C ILE A 142 12.49 -11.40 6.81
N ALA A 143 13.75 -11.45 7.28
CA ALA A 143 14.25 -10.50 8.28
C ALA A 143 14.25 -9.06 7.74
N LEU A 144 14.67 -8.87 6.48
CA LEU A 144 14.61 -7.59 5.80
C LEU A 144 13.18 -7.08 5.70
N SER A 145 12.20 -7.92 5.35
CA SER A 145 10.79 -7.51 5.30
C SER A 145 10.26 -7.08 6.68
N LYS A 146 10.74 -7.72 7.76
CA LYS A 146 10.37 -7.36 9.15
C LYS A 146 10.84 -5.96 9.52
N SER A 147 12.06 -5.57 9.14
CA SER A 147 12.55 -4.20 9.38
C SER A 147 11.72 -3.14 8.65
N TRP A 148 10.93 -3.55 7.65
CA TRP A 148 10.06 -2.69 6.86
C TRP A 148 8.58 -2.78 7.25
N GLY A 149 8.28 -3.41 8.39
CA GLY A 149 6.95 -3.45 8.98
C GLY A 149 6.20 -4.76 8.78
N ASN A 150 6.81 -5.80 8.20
CA ASN A 150 6.27 -7.16 8.18
C ASN A 150 6.50 -7.86 9.53
N LEU A 151 5.90 -7.38 10.61
CA LEU A 151 6.20 -7.86 11.97
C LEU A 151 6.01 -9.38 12.13
N ALA A 152 5.01 -9.95 11.48
CA ALA A 152 4.74 -11.39 11.50
C ALA A 152 5.71 -12.21 10.64
N GLY A 153 6.41 -11.59 9.68
CA GLY A 153 7.31 -12.27 8.74
C GLY A 153 6.58 -13.17 7.74
N GLY A 154 5.26 -12.97 7.54
CA GLY A 154 4.48 -13.71 6.55
C GLY A 154 4.76 -13.23 5.12
N LEU A 155 4.42 -14.06 4.14
CA LEU A 155 4.52 -13.75 2.72
C LEU A 155 3.17 -14.01 2.02
N PRO A 156 2.86 -13.29 0.92
CA PRO A 156 3.63 -12.17 0.38
C PRO A 156 3.52 -10.92 1.25
N PHE A 157 4.50 -10.05 1.14
CA PHE A 157 4.47 -8.73 1.76
C PHE A 157 4.93 -7.68 0.76
N SER A 158 4.19 -6.60 0.65
CA SER A 158 4.46 -5.54 -0.33
C SER A 158 4.59 -4.18 0.32
N VAL A 159 5.51 -3.39 -0.21
CA VAL A 159 5.76 -2.00 0.20
C VAL A 159 5.77 -1.12 -1.04
N MET A 160 5.04 -0.01 -0.99
CA MET A 160 5.04 1.02 -2.01
C MET A 160 5.84 2.22 -1.53
N LEU A 161 6.85 2.60 -2.30
CA LEU A 161 7.66 3.79 -2.08
C LEU A 161 7.29 4.87 -3.09
N ALA A 162 7.26 6.12 -2.63
CA ALA A 162 7.23 7.29 -3.49
C ALA A 162 8.58 7.52 -4.18
N ALA A 163 8.63 8.44 -5.14
CA ALA A 163 9.85 8.75 -5.89
C ALA A 163 10.99 9.30 -5.01
N ASP A 164 10.67 9.97 -3.92
CA ASP A 164 11.62 10.45 -2.90
C ASP A 164 12.08 9.36 -1.92
N GLY A 165 11.46 8.17 -1.99
CA GLY A 165 11.79 7.00 -1.20
C GLY A 165 10.94 6.81 0.05
N HIS A 166 10.06 7.77 0.44
CA HIS A 166 9.22 7.53 1.62
C HIS A 166 8.20 6.40 1.36
N VAL A 167 7.87 5.65 2.42
CA VAL A 167 6.88 4.59 2.33
C VAL A 167 5.48 5.17 2.31
N MET A 168 4.76 4.88 1.23
CA MET A 168 3.37 5.29 1.04
C MET A 168 2.39 4.26 1.58
N GLN A 169 2.61 2.98 1.26
CA GLN A 169 1.70 1.90 1.58
C GLN A 169 2.46 0.61 1.91
N ARG A 170 1.81 -0.25 2.70
CA ARG A 170 2.26 -1.62 2.98
C ARG A 170 1.07 -2.54 2.96
N LYS A 171 1.29 -3.78 2.50
CA LYS A 171 0.27 -4.82 2.58
C LYS A 171 0.89 -6.16 2.92
N MET A 172 0.33 -6.79 3.94
CA MET A 172 0.53 -8.20 4.23
C MET A 172 -0.51 -9.00 3.45
N GLY A 173 -0.07 -10.11 2.83
CA GLY A 173 -0.92 -10.94 1.99
C GLY A 173 -1.00 -10.43 0.54
N LYS A 174 -1.77 -11.14 -0.25
CA LYS A 174 -1.89 -10.96 -1.70
C LYS A 174 -2.41 -9.56 -2.08
N LEU A 175 -1.77 -8.92 -3.04
CA LEU A 175 -2.29 -7.72 -3.69
C LEU A 175 -3.44 -8.09 -4.64
N SER A 176 -4.47 -7.24 -4.68
CA SER A 176 -5.54 -7.26 -5.66
C SER A 176 -5.33 -6.22 -6.76
N GLU A 177 -6.12 -6.27 -7.82
CA GLU A 177 -6.14 -5.23 -8.85
C GLU A 177 -6.53 -3.87 -8.26
N ASP A 178 -7.49 -3.85 -7.32
CA ASP A 178 -7.92 -2.63 -6.64
C ASP A 178 -6.78 -2.01 -5.81
N ASP A 179 -6.01 -2.83 -5.08
CA ASP A 179 -4.84 -2.35 -4.35
C ASP A 179 -3.84 -1.66 -5.28
N LEU A 180 -3.51 -2.31 -6.40
CA LEU A 180 -2.57 -1.79 -7.36
C LEU A 180 -3.05 -0.49 -8.01
N ASN A 181 -4.36 -0.40 -8.33
CA ASN A 181 -4.96 0.82 -8.86
C ASN A 181 -4.93 1.96 -7.83
N ILE A 182 -5.26 1.68 -6.56
CA ILE A 182 -5.18 2.67 -5.48
C ILE A 182 -3.74 3.16 -5.31
N TRP A 183 -2.77 2.24 -5.28
CA TRP A 183 -1.36 2.57 -5.10
C TRP A 183 -0.79 3.36 -6.28
N GLN A 184 -1.18 3.02 -7.51
CA GLN A 184 -0.78 3.75 -8.71
C GLN A 184 -1.32 5.18 -8.73
N ASN A 185 -2.55 5.40 -8.29
CA ASN A 185 -3.17 6.72 -8.28
C ASN A 185 -2.66 7.63 -7.14
N ALA A 186 -1.92 7.07 -6.20
CA ALA A 186 -1.35 7.80 -5.07
C ALA A 186 0.08 8.33 -5.34
N VAL A 187 0.70 8.01 -6.50
CA VAL A 187 2.08 8.39 -6.88
C VAL A 187 2.13 9.40 -8.00
#